data_75f3b95788f0ace38f4669a281687a56
#
_entry.id   75f3b95788f0ace38f4669a281687a56
#
_cell.length_a   1.000
_cell.length_b   1.000
_cell.length_c   1.000
_cell.angle_alpha   90.00
_cell.angle_beta   90.00
_cell.angle_gamma   90.00
#
_symmetry.space_group_name_H-M   'P 1'
#
loop_
_entity.id
_entity.type
_entity.pdbx_description
1 polymer ?
#
loop_
_entity_poly.entity_id
_entity_poly.type
_entity_poly.pdbx_seq_one_letter_code
_entity_poly.pdbx_strand_id
1 'polypeptide(L)'
;MNIHEFQGKSLLSQFDIPVQPGIVLDLQSNLTSLKTLSRQAGEDPVFAVKAQIHAGGRGKGKFKEKDAGDGGGVRISKNANDALEQAHKMLGKTLVTKQTGNNGKTVNKIYVELGCSIVKEFYLALLVDRSSSSVSFVCSKKGGMDIEKVAEENPADIMTIIVDPAEGFSDHHGRKIAFALSLKDAASKQCVKMTRNLYNLFIEKNCDMIEINPLIVTEDNSLICLDCKMSFDSNALFKNKDLETLRDITEEDPKELEASKFDLNYISLDGEIGCMVNGAGLAMATMDIIKLNGSEPANFLDVGGGATKEKVTEAFKIITSDKNVKGILVNIFGGIMRCDVIAEGVVQATKEVGLKVPLVVRLEGTNVEDGNKIIEQSGLNVITADNLNDAAAKIVAQIK
;
A
#
# COMPACT_ATOMS: atom_id res chain seq x y z
N MET A 1 3.80 -4.28 -3.73
CA MET A 1 3.20 -5.30 -2.83
C MET A 1 3.60 -4.99 -1.39
N ASN A 2 2.64 -4.87 -0.46
CA ASN A 2 2.90 -4.70 0.97
C ASN A 2 2.92 -6.05 1.68
N ILE A 3 3.64 -6.13 2.82
CA ILE A 3 3.65 -7.30 3.71
C ILE A 3 3.37 -6.89 5.15
N HIS A 4 3.00 -7.87 6.00
CA HIS A 4 2.81 -7.64 7.43
C HIS A 4 4.12 -7.37 8.17
N GLU A 5 4.04 -6.68 9.32
CA GLU A 5 5.19 -6.38 10.18
C GLU A 5 6.01 -7.61 10.54
N PHE A 6 5.36 -8.72 10.94
CA PHE A 6 6.07 -9.95 11.31
C PHE A 6 6.84 -10.57 10.15
N GLN A 7 6.33 -10.45 8.91
CA GLN A 7 7.01 -10.90 7.70
C GLN A 7 8.21 -10.01 7.40
N GLY A 8 8.05 -8.69 7.50
CA GLY A 8 9.15 -7.74 7.38
C GLY A 8 10.25 -7.99 8.41
N LYS A 9 9.89 -8.22 9.68
CA LYS A 9 10.86 -8.57 10.73
C LYS A 9 11.58 -9.91 10.47
N SER A 10 10.88 -10.89 9.91
CA SER A 10 11.50 -12.13 9.48
C SER A 10 12.56 -11.90 8.41
N LEU A 11 12.28 -11.06 7.42
CA LEU A 11 13.27 -10.68 6.39
C LEU A 11 14.43 -9.88 6.99
N LEU A 12 14.16 -8.91 7.89
CA LEU A 12 15.23 -8.19 8.60
C LEU A 12 16.17 -9.16 9.32
N SER A 13 15.63 -10.15 10.02
CA SER A 13 16.41 -11.16 10.73
C SER A 13 17.28 -12.01 9.78
N GLN A 14 16.77 -12.38 8.60
CA GLN A 14 17.54 -13.11 7.59
C GLN A 14 18.74 -12.33 7.06
N PHE A 15 18.71 -11.02 7.15
CA PHE A 15 19.80 -10.12 6.77
C PHE A 15 20.61 -9.62 7.98
N ASP A 16 20.61 -10.33 9.10
CA ASP A 16 21.34 -9.95 10.33
C ASP A 16 21.00 -8.55 10.85
N ILE A 17 19.77 -8.10 10.67
CA ILE A 17 19.26 -6.83 11.20
C ILE A 17 18.52 -7.13 12.49
N PRO A 18 18.88 -6.49 13.61
CA PRO A 18 18.33 -6.81 14.93
C PRO A 18 16.85 -6.50 15.05
N VAL A 19 16.05 -7.49 15.46
CA VAL A 19 14.63 -7.39 15.78
C VAL A 19 14.33 -8.11 17.08
N GLN A 20 13.21 -7.79 17.72
CA GLN A 20 12.76 -8.56 18.89
C GLN A 20 12.22 -9.93 18.48
N PRO A 21 12.47 -10.97 19.32
CA PRO A 21 11.83 -12.26 19.14
C PRO A 21 10.31 -12.13 19.22
N GLY A 22 9.62 -12.79 18.30
CA GLY A 22 8.16 -12.75 18.27
C GLY A 22 7.56 -13.95 17.53
N ILE A 23 6.27 -14.15 17.70
CA ILE A 23 5.49 -15.20 17.05
C ILE A 23 4.17 -14.65 16.54
N VAL A 24 3.60 -15.35 15.56
CA VAL A 24 2.28 -15.04 15.01
C VAL A 24 1.23 -15.92 15.66
N LEU A 25 0.10 -15.33 16.05
CA LEU A 25 -1.08 -16.03 16.57
C LEU A 25 -2.26 -15.82 15.63
N ASP A 26 -3.10 -16.84 15.55
CA ASP A 26 -4.40 -16.89 14.89
C ASP A 26 -5.50 -17.40 15.83
N LEU A 27 -6.70 -17.57 15.33
CA LEU A 27 -7.84 -18.05 16.13
C LEU A 27 -7.67 -19.45 16.71
N GLN A 28 -6.75 -20.27 16.19
CA GLN A 28 -6.46 -21.64 16.66
C GLN A 28 -5.32 -21.69 17.67
N SER A 29 -4.62 -20.57 17.87
CA SER A 29 -3.45 -20.46 18.74
C SER A 29 -3.85 -20.55 20.22
N ASN A 30 -3.00 -21.17 21.01
CA ASN A 30 -3.18 -21.37 22.45
C ASN A 30 -1.88 -21.11 23.22
N LEU A 31 -1.88 -21.32 24.54
CA LEU A 31 -0.70 -21.07 25.37
C LEU A 31 0.55 -21.86 24.94
N THR A 32 0.39 -23.01 24.30
CA THR A 32 1.53 -23.78 23.78
C THR A 32 2.24 -23.01 22.66
N SER A 33 1.50 -22.22 21.88
CA SER A 33 2.06 -21.36 20.84
C SER A 33 3.03 -20.31 21.42
N LEU A 34 2.77 -19.83 22.64
CA LEU A 34 3.61 -18.83 23.34
C LEU A 34 4.79 -19.44 24.13
N LYS A 35 4.85 -20.77 24.31
CA LYS A 35 5.88 -21.42 25.16
C LYS A 35 7.31 -21.06 24.78
N THR A 36 7.62 -21.05 23.50
CA THR A 36 8.99 -20.74 23.03
C THR A 36 9.36 -19.31 23.35
N LEU A 37 8.44 -18.37 23.10
CA LEU A 37 8.65 -16.97 23.38
C LEU A 37 8.76 -16.70 24.88
N SER A 38 7.90 -17.34 25.70
CA SER A 38 7.93 -17.23 27.17
C SER A 38 9.23 -17.77 27.79
N ARG A 39 9.85 -18.79 27.18
CA ARG A 39 11.16 -19.31 27.65
C ARG A 39 12.32 -18.34 27.39
N GLN A 40 12.22 -17.51 26.37
CA GLN A 40 13.21 -16.48 26.06
C GLN A 40 13.01 -15.22 26.89
N ALA A 41 11.81 -15.05 27.45
CA ALA A 41 11.49 -13.94 28.32
C ALA A 41 12.05 -14.22 29.72
N GLY A 42 12.69 -13.24 30.34
CA GLY A 42 13.23 -13.34 31.72
C GLY A 42 12.14 -13.55 32.78
N GLU A 43 12.47 -13.27 34.04
CA GLU A 43 11.58 -13.50 35.19
C GLU A 43 10.29 -12.66 35.13
N ASP A 44 10.36 -11.42 34.62
CA ASP A 44 9.22 -10.49 34.48
C ASP A 44 8.94 -10.19 32.99
N PRO A 45 8.33 -11.10 32.24
CA PRO A 45 8.16 -10.93 30.80
C PRO A 45 7.13 -9.86 30.46
N VAL A 46 7.50 -8.98 29.55
CA VAL A 46 6.58 -8.05 28.91
C VAL A 46 6.37 -8.50 27.47
N PHE A 47 5.13 -8.51 27.03
CA PHE A 47 4.76 -8.87 25.66
C PHE A 47 4.06 -7.68 24.99
N ALA A 48 4.45 -7.36 23.77
CA ALA A 48 3.71 -6.46 22.90
C ALA A 48 2.83 -7.29 21.96
N VAL A 49 1.52 -7.12 22.08
CA VAL A 49 0.49 -7.84 21.29
C VAL A 49 -0.02 -6.90 20.22
N LYS A 50 0.32 -7.18 18.97
CA LYS A 50 0.14 -6.26 17.83
C LYS A 50 -0.78 -6.82 16.77
N ALA A 51 -1.92 -6.18 16.50
CA ALA A 51 -2.79 -6.48 15.37
C ALA A 51 -2.03 -6.32 14.05
N GLN A 52 -2.15 -7.29 13.15
CA GLN A 52 -1.49 -7.28 11.85
C GLN A 52 -2.51 -6.88 10.78
N ILE A 53 -2.41 -5.64 10.32
CA ILE A 53 -3.14 -5.06 9.19
C ILE A 53 -2.19 -4.15 8.40
N HIS A 54 -2.41 -3.98 7.11
CA HIS A 54 -1.61 -3.09 6.25
C HIS A 54 -2.00 -1.62 6.46
N ALA A 55 -2.00 -1.16 7.71
CA ALA A 55 -2.26 0.22 8.08
C ALA A 55 -1.44 0.65 9.29
N GLY A 56 -0.97 1.89 9.27
CA GLY A 56 -0.32 2.53 10.38
C GLY A 56 -1.29 3.04 11.46
N GLY A 57 -0.73 3.50 12.59
CA GLY A 57 -1.51 4.07 13.68
C GLY A 57 -2.34 3.06 14.49
N ARG A 58 -2.03 1.77 14.39
CA ARG A 58 -2.73 0.66 15.07
C ARG A 58 -2.92 0.88 16.56
N GLY A 59 -1.89 1.38 17.27
CA GLY A 59 -1.94 1.64 18.70
C GLY A 59 -3.00 2.66 19.13
N LYS A 60 -3.32 3.63 18.26
CA LYS A 60 -4.35 4.65 18.46
C LYS A 60 -5.68 4.30 17.80
N GLY A 61 -5.73 3.18 17.10
CA GLY A 61 -6.95 2.67 16.45
C GLY A 61 -8.02 2.25 17.45
N LYS A 62 -9.24 2.10 16.97
CA LYS A 62 -10.40 1.64 17.75
C LYS A 62 -11.06 0.46 17.06
N PHE A 63 -11.46 -0.53 17.82
CA PHE A 63 -12.25 -1.64 17.31
C PHE A 63 -13.72 -1.25 17.20
N LYS A 64 -14.42 -1.74 16.16
CA LYS A 64 -15.86 -1.54 16.02
C LYS A 64 -16.64 -2.37 17.04
N GLU A 65 -16.17 -3.55 17.34
CA GLU A 65 -16.81 -4.52 18.22
C GLU A 65 -16.44 -4.23 19.68
N LYS A 66 -17.46 -4.10 20.53
CA LYS A 66 -17.29 -3.78 21.97
C LYS A 66 -16.54 -4.87 22.75
N ASP A 67 -16.69 -6.13 22.36
CA ASP A 67 -16.03 -7.27 23.00
C ASP A 67 -14.52 -7.33 22.70
N ALA A 68 -14.01 -6.54 21.77
CA ALA A 68 -12.59 -6.32 21.59
C ALA A 68 -11.94 -5.53 22.76
N GLY A 69 -12.74 -4.86 23.60
CA GLY A 69 -12.29 -4.00 24.69
C GLY A 69 -11.86 -2.60 24.21
N ASP A 70 -11.53 -1.72 25.17
CA ASP A 70 -11.25 -0.31 24.89
C ASP A 70 -9.83 -0.01 24.37
N GLY A 71 -8.95 -1.01 24.32
CA GLY A 71 -7.57 -0.86 23.85
C GLY A 71 -7.46 -0.78 22.33
N GLY A 72 -6.40 -0.14 21.83
CA GLY A 72 -6.06 -0.13 20.40
C GLY A 72 -5.54 -1.48 19.88
N GLY A 73 -5.03 -1.46 18.64
CA GLY A 73 -4.45 -2.63 18.00
C GLY A 73 -3.01 -2.98 18.44
N VAL A 74 -2.46 -2.27 19.42
CA VAL A 74 -1.19 -2.60 20.08
C VAL A 74 -1.44 -2.55 21.59
N ARG A 75 -1.18 -3.67 22.28
CA ARG A 75 -1.42 -3.82 23.72
C ARG A 75 -0.20 -4.41 24.41
N ILE A 76 0.01 -4.01 25.64
CA ILE A 76 1.11 -4.53 26.46
C ILE A 76 0.55 -5.49 27.48
N SER A 77 1.16 -6.66 27.57
CA SER A 77 0.80 -7.74 28.48
C SER A 77 1.99 -8.16 29.36
N LYS A 78 1.74 -8.47 30.64
CA LYS A 78 2.79 -8.80 31.60
C LYS A 78 3.00 -10.30 31.79
N ASN A 79 2.24 -11.11 31.10
CA ASN A 79 2.37 -12.57 31.09
C ASN A 79 1.74 -13.20 29.85
N ALA A 80 2.06 -14.45 29.57
CA ALA A 80 1.60 -15.16 28.38
C ALA A 80 0.07 -15.42 28.35
N ASN A 81 -0.59 -15.59 29.52
CA ASN A 81 -2.05 -15.77 29.56
C ASN A 81 -2.76 -14.49 29.11
N ASP A 82 -2.35 -13.35 29.68
CA ASP A 82 -2.89 -12.04 29.29
C ASP A 82 -2.59 -11.74 27.81
N ALA A 83 -1.37 -12.03 27.33
CA ALA A 83 -1.03 -11.83 25.92
C ALA A 83 -1.94 -12.64 24.99
N LEU A 84 -2.23 -13.91 25.33
CA LEU A 84 -3.16 -14.74 24.57
C LEU A 84 -4.60 -14.20 24.64
N GLU A 85 -5.05 -13.78 25.81
CA GLU A 85 -6.38 -13.18 25.97
C GLU A 85 -6.54 -11.91 25.16
N GLN A 86 -5.55 -11.02 25.17
CA GLN A 86 -5.55 -9.80 24.35
C GLN A 86 -5.54 -10.14 22.87
N ALA A 87 -4.79 -11.14 22.44
CA ALA A 87 -4.77 -11.59 21.05
C ALA A 87 -6.16 -12.08 20.61
N HIS A 88 -6.81 -12.94 21.40
CA HIS A 88 -8.15 -13.46 21.08
C HIS A 88 -9.23 -12.38 21.08
N LYS A 89 -9.11 -11.35 21.93
CA LYS A 89 -10.02 -10.20 21.91
C LYS A 89 -9.93 -9.38 20.62
N MET A 90 -8.78 -9.36 19.97
CA MET A 90 -8.55 -8.60 18.75
C MET A 90 -8.78 -9.41 17.47
N LEU A 91 -8.55 -10.73 17.50
CA LEU A 91 -8.70 -11.60 16.32
C LEU A 91 -10.15 -11.65 15.83
N GLY A 92 -10.32 -11.52 14.51
CA GLY A 92 -11.63 -11.48 13.84
C GLY A 92 -12.39 -10.17 14.00
N LYS A 93 -11.83 -9.18 14.70
CA LYS A 93 -12.46 -7.88 14.91
C LYS A 93 -11.97 -6.83 13.91
N THR A 94 -12.77 -5.78 13.73
CA THR A 94 -12.49 -4.70 12.76
C THR A 94 -11.79 -3.54 13.45
N LEU A 95 -10.51 -3.35 13.12
CA LEU A 95 -9.71 -2.24 13.62
C LEU A 95 -9.83 -1.03 12.66
N VAL A 96 -10.26 0.10 13.20
CA VAL A 96 -10.37 1.39 12.52
C VAL A 96 -9.18 2.26 12.92
N THR A 97 -8.41 2.72 11.95
CA THR A 97 -7.31 3.68 12.12
C THR A 97 -7.54 4.89 11.20
N LYS A 98 -6.71 5.92 11.33
CA LYS A 98 -6.76 7.07 10.42
C LYS A 98 -6.55 6.64 8.96
N GLN A 99 -5.70 5.63 8.72
CA GLN A 99 -5.37 5.15 7.37
C GLN A 99 -6.42 4.20 6.78
N THR A 100 -7.13 3.42 7.61
CA THR A 100 -8.18 2.51 7.13
C THR A 100 -9.51 3.21 6.85
N GLY A 101 -9.64 4.47 7.24
CA GLY A 101 -10.93 5.16 7.21
C GLY A 101 -11.99 4.45 8.07
N ASN A 102 -13.26 4.85 7.93
CA ASN A 102 -14.38 4.33 8.73
C ASN A 102 -14.67 2.83 8.47
N ASN A 103 -14.26 2.29 7.33
CA ASN A 103 -14.48 0.89 7.01
C ASN A 103 -13.64 -0.04 7.88
N GLY A 104 -12.46 0.40 8.31
CA GLY A 104 -11.55 -0.42 9.09
C GLY A 104 -11.00 -1.63 8.32
N LYS A 105 -10.20 -2.44 9.00
CA LYS A 105 -9.67 -3.71 8.48
C LYS A 105 -9.88 -4.81 9.51
N THR A 106 -10.25 -6.00 9.07
CA THR A 106 -10.39 -7.18 9.94
C THR A 106 -9.02 -7.70 10.35
N VAL A 107 -8.83 -7.93 11.64
CA VAL A 107 -7.58 -8.45 12.20
C VAL A 107 -7.58 -9.97 12.10
N ASN A 108 -6.88 -10.52 11.12
CA ASN A 108 -6.78 -11.96 10.90
C ASN A 108 -5.60 -12.61 11.60
N LYS A 109 -4.58 -11.83 11.97
CA LYS A 109 -3.34 -12.28 12.61
C LYS A 109 -2.92 -11.30 13.69
N ILE A 110 -2.33 -11.83 14.75
CA ILE A 110 -1.70 -11.06 15.81
C ILE A 110 -0.21 -11.42 15.87
N TYR A 111 0.64 -10.43 15.95
CA TYR A 111 2.06 -10.61 16.23
C TYR A 111 2.31 -10.33 17.72
N VAL A 112 2.86 -11.31 18.43
CA VAL A 112 3.27 -11.16 19.83
C VAL A 112 4.78 -11.19 19.88
N GLU A 113 5.39 -10.13 20.41
CA GLU A 113 6.84 -10.04 20.57
C GLU A 113 7.24 -9.71 22.00
N LEU A 114 8.47 -10.02 22.36
CA LEU A 114 9.04 -9.64 23.65
C LEU A 114 9.20 -8.13 23.74
N GLY A 115 8.79 -7.58 24.85
CA GLY A 115 9.11 -6.20 25.20
C GLY A 115 10.60 -6.02 25.47
N CYS A 116 11.07 -4.81 25.36
CA CYS A 116 12.43 -4.41 25.67
C CYS A 116 12.44 -3.03 26.34
N SER A 117 13.54 -2.72 27.03
CA SER A 117 13.77 -1.37 27.55
C SER A 117 14.07 -0.41 26.41
N ILE A 118 13.36 0.72 26.37
CA ILE A 118 13.53 1.74 25.34
C ILE A 118 14.17 2.98 25.99
N VAL A 119 15.38 3.30 25.58
CA VAL A 119 16.08 4.52 26.03
C VAL A 119 15.83 5.68 25.08
N LYS A 120 15.85 5.41 23.76
CA LYS A 120 15.60 6.40 22.71
C LYS A 120 14.89 5.75 21.53
N GLU A 121 14.05 6.54 20.89
CA GLU A 121 13.34 6.17 19.66
C GLU A 121 13.77 7.08 18.53
N PHE A 122 13.98 6.48 17.36
CA PHE A 122 14.38 7.14 16.12
C PHE A 122 13.49 6.71 14.97
N TYR A 123 13.45 7.52 13.94
CA TYR A 123 12.91 7.16 12.64
C TYR A 123 14.04 6.79 11.68
N LEU A 124 13.85 5.72 10.93
CA LEU A 124 14.74 5.33 9.84
C LEU A 124 13.93 4.71 8.70
N ALA A 125 14.09 5.23 7.49
CA ALA A 125 13.49 4.63 6.31
C ALA A 125 14.48 4.58 5.15
N LEU A 126 14.24 3.61 4.25
CA LEU A 126 14.85 3.53 2.92
C LEU A 126 13.73 3.61 1.89
N LEU A 127 13.94 4.38 0.85
CA LEU A 127 12.98 4.53 -0.24
C LEU A 127 13.70 4.84 -1.57
N VAL A 128 13.00 4.58 -2.66
CA VAL A 128 13.42 5.04 -3.97
C VAL A 128 13.06 6.52 -4.09
N ASP A 129 14.08 7.36 -4.16
CA ASP A 129 13.90 8.79 -4.43
C ASP A 129 13.91 9.02 -5.94
N ARG A 130 12.72 9.31 -6.47
CA ARG A 130 12.54 9.54 -7.91
C ARG A 130 13.17 10.84 -8.40
N SER A 131 13.31 11.83 -7.52
CA SER A 131 13.89 13.13 -7.89
C SER A 131 15.39 13.02 -8.15
N SER A 132 16.10 12.23 -7.36
CA SER A 132 17.53 11.95 -7.52
C SER A 132 17.82 10.66 -8.28
N SER A 133 16.79 9.87 -8.65
CA SER A 133 16.93 8.54 -9.26
C SER A 133 17.84 7.60 -8.45
N SER A 134 17.75 7.67 -7.13
CA SER A 134 18.65 7.01 -6.19
C SER A 134 17.88 6.34 -5.05
N VAL A 135 18.57 5.51 -4.28
CA VAL A 135 18.06 5.03 -2.99
C VAL A 135 18.46 6.02 -1.91
N SER A 136 17.48 6.45 -1.11
CA SER A 136 17.70 7.40 -0.02
C SER A 136 17.35 6.82 1.34
N PHE A 137 18.24 7.04 2.31
CA PHE A 137 17.93 6.89 3.71
C PHE A 137 17.34 8.20 4.23
N VAL A 138 16.20 8.09 4.90
CA VAL A 138 15.57 9.20 5.62
C VAL A 138 15.62 8.88 7.10
N CYS A 139 16.17 9.75 7.92
CA CYS A 139 16.28 9.51 9.35
C CYS A 139 15.95 10.75 10.18
N SER A 140 15.46 10.52 11.41
CA SER A 140 15.15 11.57 12.39
C SER A 140 15.40 11.08 13.81
N LYS A 141 15.75 12.01 14.70
CA LYS A 141 15.82 11.77 16.15
C LYS A 141 14.44 11.64 16.80
N LYS A 142 13.38 11.91 16.05
CA LYS A 142 11.99 11.81 16.50
C LYS A 142 11.37 10.55 15.90
N GLY A 143 11.41 9.46 16.67
CA GLY A 143 10.78 8.19 16.33
C GLY A 143 9.48 7.95 17.10
N GLY A 144 8.74 6.88 16.75
CA GLY A 144 7.49 6.49 17.40
C GLY A 144 6.32 7.43 17.13
N MET A 145 6.44 8.34 16.16
CA MET A 145 5.44 9.35 15.83
C MET A 145 5.28 9.50 14.31
N ASP A 146 4.26 10.27 13.92
CA ASP A 146 3.92 10.57 12.53
C ASP A 146 5.03 11.44 11.91
N ILE A 147 5.80 10.87 11.00
CA ILE A 147 6.96 11.54 10.41
C ILE A 147 6.58 12.69 9.47
N GLU A 148 5.41 12.62 8.84
CA GLU A 148 4.89 13.68 7.99
C GLU A 148 4.69 14.96 8.79
N LYS A 149 4.15 14.85 10.03
CA LYS A 149 4.03 15.99 10.95
C LYS A 149 5.38 16.55 11.37
N VAL A 150 6.37 15.67 11.61
CA VAL A 150 7.73 16.13 11.94
C VAL A 150 8.31 16.92 10.77
N ALA A 151 8.08 16.45 9.53
CA ALA A 151 8.54 17.14 8.32
C ALA A 151 7.85 18.49 8.09
N GLU A 152 6.56 18.58 8.40
CA GLU A 152 5.79 19.84 8.29
C GLU A 152 6.21 20.88 9.34
N GLU A 153 6.32 20.43 10.62
CA GLU A 153 6.60 21.32 11.74
C GLU A 153 8.08 21.74 11.83
N ASN A 154 8.99 20.80 11.56
CA ASN A 154 10.44 21.00 11.67
C ASN A 154 11.20 20.23 10.58
N PRO A 155 11.25 20.70 9.34
CA PRO A 155 11.95 20.03 8.24
C PRO A 155 13.43 19.75 8.55
N ALA A 156 14.08 20.57 9.39
CA ALA A 156 15.47 20.41 9.80
C ALA A 156 15.72 19.17 10.68
N ASP A 157 14.69 18.58 11.26
CA ASP A 157 14.79 17.32 12.03
C ASP A 157 14.84 16.09 11.12
N ILE A 158 14.60 16.25 9.83
CA ILE A 158 14.66 15.19 8.83
C ILE A 158 15.99 15.29 8.08
N MET A 159 16.77 14.23 8.09
CA MET A 159 17.99 14.13 7.30
C MET A 159 17.83 13.06 6.23
N THR A 160 18.16 13.44 4.99
CA THR A 160 18.20 12.53 3.83
C THR A 160 19.65 12.25 3.44
N ILE A 161 20.01 10.98 3.32
CA ILE A 161 21.30 10.51 2.88
C ILE A 161 21.10 9.69 1.60
N ILE A 162 21.56 10.27 0.49
CA ILE A 162 21.45 9.67 -0.85
C ILE A 162 22.57 8.66 -1.03
N VAL A 163 22.25 7.49 -1.59
CA VAL A 163 23.20 6.46 -2.02
C VAL A 163 23.11 6.39 -3.54
N ASP A 164 24.17 6.82 -4.21
CA ASP A 164 24.27 6.74 -5.68
C ASP A 164 24.27 5.27 -6.12
N PRO A 165 23.36 4.85 -7.01
CA PRO A 165 23.28 3.48 -7.50
C PRO A 165 24.58 2.97 -8.17
N ALA A 166 25.37 3.88 -8.76
CA ALA A 166 26.64 3.52 -9.39
C ALA A 166 27.76 3.20 -8.39
N GLU A 167 27.72 3.86 -7.21
CA GLU A 167 28.70 3.64 -6.13
C GLU A 167 28.23 2.58 -5.13
N GLY A 168 26.94 2.47 -4.94
CA GLY A 168 26.35 1.62 -3.92
C GLY A 168 26.60 2.11 -2.50
N PHE A 169 26.16 1.31 -1.52
CA PHE A 169 26.33 1.65 -0.11
C PHE A 169 27.79 1.47 0.34
N SER A 170 28.31 2.48 1.03
CA SER A 170 29.60 2.42 1.72
C SER A 170 29.47 2.87 3.18
N ASP A 171 30.47 2.54 4.02
CA ASP A 171 30.43 2.81 5.46
C ASP A 171 30.29 4.29 5.81
N HIS A 172 30.66 5.19 4.92
CA HIS A 172 30.46 6.62 5.19
C HIS A 172 28.98 7.00 5.25
N HIS A 173 28.10 6.35 4.49
CA HIS A 173 26.65 6.56 4.57
C HIS A 173 26.13 6.16 5.95
N GLY A 174 26.52 4.97 6.44
CA GLY A 174 26.16 4.52 7.79
C GLY A 174 26.70 5.42 8.90
N ARG A 175 27.92 5.95 8.75
CA ARG A 175 28.47 6.94 9.70
C ARG A 175 27.69 8.26 9.68
N LYS A 176 27.26 8.75 8.50
CA LYS A 176 26.40 9.93 8.40
C LYS A 176 25.07 9.72 9.11
N ILE A 177 24.43 8.54 8.94
CA ILE A 177 23.19 8.19 9.64
C ILE A 177 23.44 8.14 11.16
N ALA A 178 24.47 7.45 11.62
CA ALA A 178 24.81 7.37 13.05
C ALA A 178 25.04 8.75 13.67
N PHE A 179 25.72 9.64 12.95
CA PHE A 179 25.94 11.02 13.36
C PHE A 179 24.63 11.82 13.43
N ALA A 180 23.79 11.70 12.40
CA ALA A 180 22.47 12.35 12.34
C ALA A 180 21.60 11.95 13.53
N LEU A 181 21.61 10.66 13.90
CA LEU A 181 20.89 10.13 15.04
C LEU A 181 21.60 10.37 16.39
N SER A 182 22.80 11.01 16.39
CA SER A 182 23.62 11.22 17.58
C SER A 182 23.96 9.92 18.32
N LEU A 183 24.14 8.83 17.58
CA LEU A 183 24.54 7.54 18.14
C LEU A 183 26.02 7.56 18.50
N LYS A 184 26.40 6.86 19.57
CA LYS A 184 27.79 6.79 20.10
C LYS A 184 28.20 5.33 20.26
N ASP A 185 29.50 5.13 20.40
CA ASP A 185 30.13 3.87 20.80
C ASP A 185 29.64 2.63 20.01
N ALA A 186 29.12 1.62 20.72
CA ALA A 186 28.64 0.39 20.15
C ALA A 186 27.44 0.60 19.19
N ALA A 187 26.49 1.45 19.59
CA ALA A 187 25.31 1.75 18.76
C ALA A 187 25.68 2.41 17.43
N SER A 188 26.73 3.28 17.41
CA SER A 188 27.22 3.88 16.17
C SER A 188 27.82 2.83 15.21
N LYS A 189 28.63 1.90 15.73
CA LYS A 189 29.22 0.81 14.92
C LYS A 189 28.13 -0.14 14.41
N GLN A 190 27.16 -0.49 15.25
CA GLN A 190 26.04 -1.33 14.90
C GLN A 190 25.17 -0.66 13.83
N CYS A 191 24.96 0.66 13.90
CA CYS A 191 24.23 1.42 12.89
C CYS A 191 24.86 1.28 11.49
N VAL A 192 26.17 1.37 11.38
CA VAL A 192 26.90 1.21 10.11
C VAL A 192 26.66 -0.19 9.51
N LYS A 193 26.78 -1.25 10.33
CA LYS A 193 26.51 -2.62 9.88
C LYS A 193 25.04 -2.80 9.48
N MET A 194 24.14 -2.34 10.33
CA MET A 194 22.69 -2.47 10.13
C MET A 194 22.23 -1.75 8.85
N THR A 195 22.66 -0.52 8.62
CA THR A 195 22.26 0.25 7.44
C THR A 195 22.83 -0.33 6.15
N ARG A 196 24.03 -0.93 6.18
CA ARG A 196 24.55 -1.71 5.06
C ARG A 196 23.64 -2.91 4.76
N ASN A 197 23.27 -3.67 5.77
CA ASN A 197 22.42 -4.84 5.62
C ASN A 197 21.01 -4.46 5.13
N LEU A 198 20.45 -3.33 5.61
CA LEU A 198 19.20 -2.76 5.12
C LEU A 198 19.29 -2.40 3.63
N TYR A 199 20.37 -1.77 3.20
CA TYR A 199 20.59 -1.46 1.80
C TYR A 199 20.70 -2.72 0.95
N ASN A 200 21.43 -3.74 1.41
CA ASN A 200 21.55 -5.02 0.71
C ASN A 200 20.19 -5.72 0.57
N LEU A 201 19.42 -5.79 1.65
CA LEU A 201 18.03 -6.30 1.63
C LEU A 201 17.17 -5.52 0.63
N PHE A 202 17.25 -4.18 0.66
CA PHE A 202 16.47 -3.29 -0.19
C PHE A 202 16.71 -3.59 -1.69
N ILE A 203 17.98 -3.71 -2.07
CA ILE A 203 18.38 -3.98 -3.47
C ILE A 203 18.07 -5.42 -3.87
N GLU A 204 18.45 -6.42 -3.03
CA GLU A 204 18.30 -7.83 -3.37
C GLU A 204 16.84 -8.24 -3.52
N LYS A 205 15.98 -7.74 -2.65
CA LYS A 205 14.54 -8.06 -2.66
C LYS A 205 13.69 -7.08 -3.49
N ASN A 206 14.30 -6.12 -4.17
CA ASN A 206 13.60 -5.10 -4.95
C ASN A 206 12.53 -4.39 -4.11
N CYS A 207 12.90 -3.92 -2.93
CA CYS A 207 12.02 -3.10 -2.11
C CYS A 207 11.80 -1.74 -2.77
N ASP A 208 10.62 -1.16 -2.61
CA ASP A 208 10.34 0.24 -2.91
C ASP A 208 10.38 1.11 -1.65
N MET A 209 10.12 0.50 -0.49
CA MET A 209 10.22 1.15 0.82
C MET A 209 10.49 0.14 1.94
N ILE A 210 11.36 0.53 2.88
CA ILE A 210 11.51 -0.07 4.22
C ILE A 210 11.43 1.07 5.22
N GLU A 211 10.45 1.05 6.11
CA GLU A 211 10.29 2.02 7.18
C GLU A 211 10.40 1.32 8.54
N ILE A 212 11.25 1.86 9.40
CA ILE A 212 11.48 1.41 10.77
C ILE A 212 11.10 2.57 11.70
N ASN A 213 9.94 2.44 12.37
CA ASN A 213 9.42 3.51 13.22
C ASN A 213 8.67 2.95 14.45
N PRO A 214 9.39 2.79 15.59
CA PRO A 214 10.74 3.29 15.84
C PRO A 214 11.87 2.28 15.61
N LEU A 215 13.05 2.81 15.27
CA LEU A 215 14.34 2.22 15.58
C LEU A 215 14.71 2.65 16.98
N ILE A 216 15.09 1.73 17.85
CA ILE A 216 15.35 2.04 19.26
C ILE A 216 16.79 1.78 19.68
N VAL A 217 17.22 2.48 20.73
CA VAL A 217 18.40 2.14 21.52
C VAL A 217 17.91 1.60 22.88
N THR A 218 18.43 0.46 23.28
CA THR A 218 18.17 -0.22 24.54
C THR A 218 19.19 0.18 25.62
N GLU A 219 18.96 -0.23 26.89
CA GLU A 219 19.84 0.10 28.01
C GLU A 219 21.26 -0.46 27.84
N ASP A 220 21.43 -1.60 27.19
CA ASP A 220 22.72 -2.17 26.84
C ASP A 220 23.37 -1.51 25.61
N ASN A 221 22.83 -0.38 25.15
CA ASN A 221 23.27 0.40 24.00
C ASN A 221 23.21 -0.37 22.67
N SER A 222 22.27 -1.30 22.55
CA SER A 222 21.99 -2.04 21.29
C SER A 222 20.93 -1.33 20.47
N LEU A 223 21.02 -1.43 19.13
CA LEU A 223 20.01 -0.97 18.18
C LEU A 223 19.05 -2.11 17.84
N ILE A 224 17.74 -1.85 17.86
CA ILE A 224 16.72 -2.82 17.52
C ILE A 224 15.64 -2.15 16.67
N CYS A 225 15.21 -2.84 15.59
CA CYS A 225 14.05 -2.46 14.79
C CYS A 225 12.76 -2.94 15.49
N LEU A 226 12.03 -2.00 16.12
CA LEU A 226 10.87 -2.34 16.95
C LEU A 226 9.59 -2.45 16.14
N ASP A 227 9.47 -1.73 15.04
CA ASP A 227 8.41 -1.88 14.03
C ASP A 227 9.04 -1.92 12.64
N CYS A 228 8.34 -2.49 11.67
CA CYS A 228 8.79 -2.59 10.30
C CYS A 228 7.60 -2.52 9.36
N LYS A 229 7.62 -1.55 8.46
CA LYS A 229 6.74 -1.50 7.30
C LYS A 229 7.60 -1.69 6.06
N MET A 230 7.24 -2.65 5.22
CA MET A 230 8.03 -3.01 4.04
C MET A 230 7.12 -3.22 2.84
N SER A 231 7.54 -2.68 1.71
CA SER A 231 6.88 -2.88 0.43
C SER A 231 7.89 -3.17 -0.68
N PHE A 232 7.43 -3.87 -1.71
CA PHE A 232 8.23 -4.35 -2.82
C PHE A 232 7.66 -3.85 -4.15
N ASP A 233 8.55 -3.60 -5.10
CA ASP A 233 8.16 -3.34 -6.48
C ASP A 233 7.42 -4.55 -7.05
N SER A 234 6.13 -4.38 -7.31
CA SER A 234 5.28 -5.45 -7.86
C SER A 234 5.76 -5.91 -9.23
N ASN A 235 6.42 -5.04 -10.01
CA ASN A 235 6.98 -5.39 -11.31
C ASN A 235 8.22 -6.30 -11.21
N ALA A 236 8.84 -6.38 -10.04
CA ALA A 236 10.02 -7.21 -9.81
C ALA A 236 9.73 -8.55 -9.10
N LEU A 237 8.49 -8.83 -8.73
CA LEU A 237 8.12 -10.06 -8.00
C LEU A 237 8.48 -11.34 -8.74
N PHE A 238 8.47 -11.33 -10.08
CA PHE A 238 8.90 -12.48 -10.88
C PHE A 238 10.35 -12.94 -10.61
N LYS A 239 11.20 -12.05 -10.07
CA LYS A 239 12.57 -12.36 -9.64
C LYS A 239 12.62 -12.98 -8.25
N ASN A 240 11.65 -12.66 -7.40
CA ASN A 240 11.59 -13.02 -5.98
C ASN A 240 10.30 -13.79 -5.69
N LYS A 241 10.17 -14.99 -6.22
CA LYS A 241 8.94 -15.82 -6.07
C LYS A 241 8.63 -16.18 -4.62
N ASP A 242 9.64 -16.21 -3.74
CA ASP A 242 9.48 -16.38 -2.30
C ASP A 242 8.65 -15.25 -1.69
N LEU A 243 8.77 -14.01 -2.20
CA LEU A 243 7.97 -12.88 -1.72
C LEU A 243 6.48 -12.99 -2.09
N GLU A 244 6.14 -13.61 -3.21
CA GLU A 244 4.74 -13.80 -3.60
C GLU A 244 3.96 -14.60 -2.55
N THR A 245 4.64 -15.52 -1.85
CA THR A 245 4.02 -16.33 -0.78
C THR A 245 3.67 -15.51 0.46
N LEU A 246 4.25 -14.31 0.60
CA LEU A 246 4.00 -13.39 1.70
C LEU A 246 2.77 -12.49 1.46
N ARG A 247 2.23 -12.49 0.24
CA ARG A 247 1.08 -11.68 -0.14
C ARG A 247 -0.16 -12.07 0.66
N ASP A 248 -0.80 -11.08 1.27
CA ASP A 248 -2.09 -11.28 1.94
C ASP A 248 -3.20 -10.60 1.14
N ILE A 249 -3.90 -11.40 0.34
CA ILE A 249 -4.99 -10.94 -0.52
C ILE A 249 -6.17 -10.35 0.25
N THR A 250 -6.32 -10.67 1.54
CA THR A 250 -7.41 -10.13 2.38
C THR A 250 -7.17 -8.66 2.76
N GLU A 251 -5.95 -8.18 2.59
CA GLU A 251 -5.57 -6.79 2.83
C GLU A 251 -5.66 -5.91 1.58
N GLU A 252 -5.83 -6.49 0.40
CA GLU A 252 -5.92 -5.77 -0.86
C GLU A 252 -7.35 -5.28 -1.14
N ASP A 253 -7.50 -4.33 -2.06
CA ASP A 253 -8.81 -3.90 -2.52
C ASP A 253 -9.43 -5.01 -3.39
N PRO A 254 -10.67 -5.46 -3.11
CA PRO A 254 -11.31 -6.54 -3.87
C PRO A 254 -11.47 -6.23 -5.37
N LYS A 255 -11.63 -4.96 -5.75
CA LYS A 255 -11.74 -4.55 -7.16
C LYS A 255 -10.39 -4.59 -7.86
N GLU A 256 -9.32 -4.18 -7.17
CA GLU A 256 -7.95 -4.28 -7.69
C GLU A 256 -7.56 -5.76 -7.88
N LEU A 257 -7.93 -6.62 -6.93
CA LEU A 257 -7.76 -8.07 -7.04
C LEU A 257 -8.54 -8.65 -8.23
N GLU A 258 -9.79 -8.25 -8.41
CA GLU A 258 -10.61 -8.73 -9.54
C GLU A 258 -10.01 -8.28 -10.87
N ALA A 259 -9.60 -7.01 -10.97
CA ALA A 259 -8.97 -6.42 -12.14
C ALA A 259 -7.68 -7.17 -12.53
N SER A 260 -6.87 -7.56 -11.55
CA SER A 260 -5.62 -8.27 -11.79
C SER A 260 -5.81 -9.64 -12.47
N LYS A 261 -6.94 -10.31 -12.27
CA LYS A 261 -7.25 -11.59 -12.92
C LYS A 261 -7.39 -11.45 -14.44
N PHE A 262 -7.74 -10.26 -14.90
CA PHE A 262 -7.93 -9.93 -16.32
C PHE A 262 -6.77 -9.10 -16.89
N ASP A 263 -5.67 -8.99 -16.14
CA ASP A 263 -4.50 -8.18 -16.56
C ASP A 263 -4.92 -6.72 -16.85
N LEU A 264 -5.73 -6.15 -15.96
CA LEU A 264 -6.17 -4.75 -15.93
C LEU A 264 -5.45 -4.01 -14.83
N ASN A 265 -4.92 -2.82 -15.14
CA ASN A 265 -4.35 -1.92 -14.13
C ASN A 265 -5.46 -1.05 -13.54
N TYR A 266 -5.95 -1.40 -12.36
CA TYR A 266 -7.02 -0.71 -11.66
C TYR A 266 -6.56 -0.20 -10.30
N ILE A 267 -6.94 1.03 -9.96
CA ILE A 267 -6.76 1.62 -8.63
C ILE A 267 -8.08 2.27 -8.22
N SER A 268 -8.62 1.90 -7.08
CA SER A 268 -9.82 2.49 -6.50
C SER A 268 -9.54 3.91 -5.99
N LEU A 269 -10.46 4.84 -6.27
CA LEU A 269 -10.44 6.24 -5.78
C LEU A 269 -11.82 6.57 -5.19
N ASP A 270 -11.93 7.74 -4.53
CA ASP A 270 -13.13 8.13 -3.78
C ASP A 270 -14.14 8.97 -4.59
N GLY A 271 -13.97 9.09 -5.91
CA GLY A 271 -14.80 9.95 -6.75
C GLY A 271 -16.09 9.31 -7.25
N GLU A 272 -16.73 9.98 -8.21
CA GLU A 272 -18.07 9.64 -8.74
C GLU A 272 -18.05 9.28 -10.24
N ILE A 273 -16.96 9.58 -10.95
CA ILE A 273 -16.83 9.29 -12.39
C ILE A 273 -15.91 8.10 -12.59
N GLY A 274 -16.47 6.98 -13.06
CA GLY A 274 -15.71 5.82 -13.49
C GLY A 274 -14.93 6.12 -14.76
N CYS A 275 -13.65 5.74 -14.78
CA CYS A 275 -12.75 5.98 -15.91
C CYS A 275 -12.32 4.66 -16.55
N MET A 276 -12.37 4.56 -17.89
CA MET A 276 -11.76 3.49 -18.66
C MET A 276 -10.93 4.09 -19.80
N VAL A 277 -9.63 3.82 -19.78
CA VAL A 277 -8.67 4.47 -20.67
C VAL A 277 -7.64 3.43 -21.17
N ASN A 278 -7.04 3.64 -22.31
CA ASN A 278 -5.88 2.87 -22.75
C ASN A 278 -4.59 3.69 -22.66
N GLY A 279 -3.71 3.25 -21.76
CA GLY A 279 -2.43 3.87 -21.48
C GLY A 279 -2.45 4.77 -20.24
N ALA A 280 -1.51 4.51 -19.33
CA ALA A 280 -1.43 5.16 -18.03
C ALA A 280 -1.34 6.69 -18.09
N GLY A 281 -0.57 7.24 -19.05
CA GLY A 281 -0.47 8.69 -19.24
C GLY A 281 -1.79 9.34 -19.63
N LEU A 282 -2.56 8.70 -20.52
CA LEU A 282 -3.88 9.17 -20.91
C LEU A 282 -4.89 9.04 -19.76
N ALA A 283 -4.77 7.99 -18.94
CA ALA A 283 -5.60 7.80 -17.75
C ALA A 283 -5.37 8.93 -16.74
N MET A 284 -4.12 9.27 -16.45
CA MET A 284 -3.79 10.39 -15.55
C MET A 284 -4.35 11.72 -16.10
N ALA A 285 -4.13 12.01 -17.38
CA ALA A 285 -4.66 13.22 -18.02
C ALA A 285 -6.20 13.26 -17.99
N THR A 286 -6.86 12.11 -18.13
CA THR A 286 -8.33 12.00 -18.03
C THR A 286 -8.81 12.32 -16.61
N MET A 287 -8.14 11.82 -15.59
CA MET A 287 -8.47 12.13 -14.21
C MET A 287 -8.27 13.62 -13.88
N ASP A 288 -7.17 14.21 -14.36
CA ASP A 288 -6.90 15.63 -14.15
C ASP A 288 -7.97 16.51 -14.79
N ILE A 289 -8.37 16.21 -16.02
CA ILE A 289 -9.39 17.03 -16.72
C ILE A 289 -10.79 16.88 -16.07
N ILE A 290 -11.11 15.72 -15.52
CA ILE A 290 -12.34 15.54 -14.71
C ILE A 290 -12.32 16.46 -13.49
N LYS A 291 -11.19 16.53 -12.77
CA LYS A 291 -11.02 17.43 -11.62
C LYS A 291 -11.14 18.91 -12.02
N LEU A 292 -10.52 19.30 -13.12
CA LEU A 292 -10.62 20.66 -13.64
C LEU A 292 -12.07 21.04 -14.02
N ASN A 293 -12.90 20.08 -14.41
CA ASN A 293 -14.33 20.29 -14.67
C ASN A 293 -15.20 20.20 -13.42
N GLY A 294 -14.62 20.04 -12.24
CA GLY A 294 -15.29 20.13 -10.93
C GLY A 294 -15.99 18.86 -10.47
N SER A 295 -15.44 17.69 -10.80
CA SER A 295 -15.84 16.39 -10.25
C SER A 295 -14.58 15.56 -9.91
N GLU A 296 -14.76 14.37 -9.32
CA GLU A 296 -13.68 13.51 -8.89
C GLU A 296 -13.73 12.14 -9.60
N PRO A 297 -12.57 11.59 -10.06
CA PRO A 297 -12.52 10.25 -10.64
C PRO A 297 -12.72 9.16 -9.55
N ALA A 298 -13.53 8.15 -9.87
CA ALA A 298 -13.79 7.00 -8.97
C ALA A 298 -12.69 5.93 -9.06
N ASN A 299 -11.91 5.94 -10.13
CA ASN A 299 -10.84 4.98 -10.33
C ASN A 299 -9.82 5.48 -11.38
N PHE A 300 -8.60 4.95 -11.25
CA PHE A 300 -7.68 4.80 -12.38
C PHE A 300 -7.96 3.44 -13.03
N LEU A 301 -8.07 3.37 -14.35
CA LEU A 301 -8.11 2.10 -15.07
C LEU A 301 -7.46 2.23 -16.43
N ASP A 302 -6.42 1.45 -16.65
CA ASP A 302 -5.75 1.28 -17.94
C ASP A 302 -6.00 -0.14 -18.46
N VAL A 303 -6.73 -0.23 -19.59
CA VAL A 303 -7.01 -1.52 -20.25
C VAL A 303 -5.83 -2.02 -21.09
N GLY A 304 -4.77 -1.22 -21.24
CA GLY A 304 -3.58 -1.54 -22.03
C GLY A 304 -3.79 -1.41 -23.54
N GLY A 305 -2.70 -1.48 -24.29
CA GLY A 305 -2.69 -1.33 -25.75
C GLY A 305 -3.21 -2.54 -26.55
N GLY A 306 -3.51 -3.66 -25.88
CA GLY A 306 -3.99 -4.91 -26.48
C GLY A 306 -5.34 -5.36 -25.91
N ALA A 307 -6.20 -4.44 -25.44
CA ALA A 307 -7.46 -4.81 -24.85
C ALA A 307 -8.37 -5.56 -25.83
N THR A 308 -8.91 -6.67 -25.33
CA THR A 308 -9.93 -7.47 -26.02
C THR A 308 -11.32 -7.06 -25.57
N LYS A 309 -12.37 -7.53 -26.27
CA LYS A 309 -13.76 -7.32 -25.87
C LYS A 309 -14.03 -7.83 -24.44
N GLU A 310 -13.44 -8.96 -24.08
CA GLU A 310 -13.56 -9.56 -22.74
C GLU A 310 -12.95 -8.63 -21.67
N LYS A 311 -11.74 -8.11 -21.90
CA LYS A 311 -11.11 -7.15 -20.97
C LYS A 311 -11.96 -5.89 -20.77
N VAL A 312 -12.51 -5.35 -21.86
CA VAL A 312 -13.42 -4.19 -21.80
C VAL A 312 -14.68 -4.52 -21.01
N THR A 313 -15.28 -5.69 -21.23
CA THR A 313 -16.48 -6.12 -20.50
C THR A 313 -16.21 -6.24 -18.99
N GLU A 314 -15.10 -6.87 -18.62
CA GLU A 314 -14.74 -7.02 -17.19
C GLU A 314 -14.38 -5.66 -16.55
N ALA A 315 -13.71 -4.77 -17.29
CA ALA A 315 -13.47 -3.40 -16.83
C ALA A 315 -14.79 -2.68 -16.50
N PHE A 316 -15.81 -2.77 -17.35
CA PHE A 316 -17.14 -2.20 -17.08
C PHE A 316 -17.81 -2.82 -15.85
N LYS A 317 -17.72 -4.15 -15.68
CA LYS A 317 -18.28 -4.85 -14.51
C LYS A 317 -17.64 -4.34 -13.22
N ILE A 318 -16.30 -4.18 -13.21
CA ILE A 318 -15.56 -3.67 -12.06
C ILE A 318 -15.96 -2.23 -11.74
N ILE A 319 -15.99 -1.34 -12.74
CA ILE A 319 -16.38 0.06 -12.56
C ILE A 319 -17.81 0.15 -12.02
N THR A 320 -18.76 -0.58 -12.61
CA THR A 320 -20.18 -0.52 -12.23
C THR A 320 -20.49 -1.22 -10.91
N SER A 321 -19.58 -2.05 -10.40
CA SER A 321 -19.69 -2.63 -9.06
C SER A 321 -19.52 -1.58 -7.95
N ASP A 322 -18.91 -0.43 -8.28
CA ASP A 322 -18.76 0.68 -7.36
C ASP A 322 -20.06 1.49 -7.26
N LYS A 323 -20.67 1.48 -6.08
CA LYS A 323 -21.91 2.22 -5.81
C LYS A 323 -21.75 3.74 -5.83
N ASN A 324 -20.53 4.25 -5.73
CA ASN A 324 -20.25 5.68 -5.81
C ASN A 324 -20.24 6.19 -7.25
N VAL A 325 -20.07 5.31 -8.23
CA VAL A 325 -20.03 5.69 -9.65
C VAL A 325 -21.40 6.16 -10.13
N LYS A 326 -21.47 7.43 -10.50
CA LYS A 326 -22.67 8.09 -11.04
C LYS A 326 -22.63 8.28 -12.55
N GLY A 327 -21.45 8.15 -13.17
CA GLY A 327 -21.27 8.24 -14.61
C GLY A 327 -19.94 7.61 -15.02
N ILE A 328 -19.81 7.23 -16.30
CA ILE A 328 -18.60 6.58 -16.83
C ILE A 328 -18.05 7.39 -18.01
N LEU A 329 -16.76 7.63 -17.98
CA LEU A 329 -15.99 8.21 -19.10
C LEU A 329 -15.06 7.17 -19.68
N VAL A 330 -15.31 6.80 -20.93
CA VAL A 330 -14.40 5.99 -21.75
C VAL A 330 -13.61 6.91 -22.66
N ASN A 331 -12.29 6.91 -22.52
CA ASN A 331 -11.41 7.75 -23.31
C ASN A 331 -10.31 6.89 -23.96
N ILE A 332 -10.44 6.65 -25.25
CA ILE A 332 -9.57 5.75 -26.01
C ILE A 332 -8.82 6.52 -27.08
N PHE A 333 -7.52 6.34 -27.12
CA PHE A 333 -6.68 6.74 -28.23
C PHE A 333 -6.19 5.52 -28.99
N GLY A 334 -6.75 5.31 -30.18
CA GLY A 334 -6.41 4.17 -31.05
C GLY A 334 -5.03 4.37 -31.68
N GLY A 335 -4.11 3.52 -31.28
CA GLY A 335 -2.81 3.31 -31.93
C GLY A 335 -2.73 1.89 -32.46
N ILE A 336 -2.03 1.00 -31.72
CA ILE A 336 -2.06 -0.45 -31.95
C ILE A 336 -3.48 -0.99 -31.70
N MET A 337 -4.16 -0.50 -30.68
CA MET A 337 -5.56 -0.76 -30.40
C MET A 337 -6.45 -0.01 -31.40
N ARG A 338 -7.47 -0.69 -31.91
CA ARG A 338 -8.41 -0.14 -32.89
C ARG A 338 -9.70 0.32 -32.20
N CYS A 339 -10.18 1.50 -32.57
CA CYS A 339 -11.40 2.08 -32.00
C CYS A 339 -12.67 1.26 -32.27
N ASP A 340 -12.76 0.59 -33.43
CA ASP A 340 -13.88 -0.30 -33.76
C ASP A 340 -13.98 -1.48 -32.80
N VAL A 341 -12.86 -2.14 -32.47
CA VAL A 341 -12.83 -3.26 -31.51
C VAL A 341 -13.26 -2.82 -30.12
N ILE A 342 -12.81 -1.65 -29.67
CA ILE A 342 -13.22 -1.09 -28.37
C ILE A 342 -14.68 -0.71 -28.38
N ALA A 343 -15.18 -0.08 -29.45
CA ALA A 343 -16.59 0.28 -29.57
C ALA A 343 -17.50 -0.95 -29.48
N GLU A 344 -17.17 -2.05 -30.14
CA GLU A 344 -17.89 -3.32 -30.00
C GLU A 344 -17.85 -3.84 -28.54
N GLY A 345 -16.69 -3.79 -27.89
CA GLY A 345 -16.55 -4.19 -26.49
C GLY A 345 -17.38 -3.32 -25.55
N VAL A 346 -17.38 -2.00 -25.75
CA VAL A 346 -18.20 -1.05 -24.96
C VAL A 346 -19.71 -1.33 -25.15
N VAL A 347 -20.14 -1.53 -26.41
CA VAL A 347 -21.56 -1.83 -26.71
C VAL A 347 -21.97 -3.16 -26.08
N GLN A 348 -21.15 -4.20 -26.20
CA GLN A 348 -21.40 -5.50 -25.60
C GLN A 348 -21.48 -5.40 -24.06
N ALA A 349 -20.45 -4.80 -23.45
CA ALA A 349 -20.39 -4.63 -22.01
C ALA A 349 -21.58 -3.84 -21.44
N THR A 350 -21.96 -2.74 -22.12
CA THR A 350 -23.10 -1.91 -21.73
C THR A 350 -24.40 -2.70 -21.74
N LYS A 351 -24.59 -3.59 -22.74
CA LYS A 351 -25.77 -4.48 -22.82
C LYS A 351 -25.75 -5.56 -21.74
N GLU A 352 -24.60 -6.23 -21.54
CA GLU A 352 -24.47 -7.31 -20.55
C GLU A 352 -24.66 -6.82 -19.12
N VAL A 353 -24.08 -5.66 -18.78
CA VAL A 353 -24.17 -5.07 -17.43
C VAL A 353 -25.52 -4.39 -17.20
N GLY A 354 -26.27 -4.06 -18.27
CA GLY A 354 -27.51 -3.30 -18.15
C GLY A 354 -27.28 -1.91 -17.57
N LEU A 355 -26.32 -1.18 -18.14
CA LEU A 355 -25.82 0.10 -17.61
C LEU A 355 -26.94 1.10 -17.33
N LYS A 356 -26.98 1.63 -16.11
CA LYS A 356 -28.00 2.59 -15.64
C LYS A 356 -27.47 4.02 -15.47
N VAL A 357 -26.15 4.19 -15.52
CA VAL A 357 -25.50 5.49 -15.36
C VAL A 357 -25.14 6.08 -16.74
N PRO A 358 -25.02 7.41 -16.87
CA PRO A 358 -24.59 8.06 -18.10
C PRO A 358 -23.23 7.53 -18.56
N LEU A 359 -23.07 7.33 -19.87
CA LEU A 359 -21.85 6.90 -20.51
C LEU A 359 -21.42 7.92 -21.56
N VAL A 360 -20.23 8.49 -21.37
CA VAL A 360 -19.56 9.34 -22.37
C VAL A 360 -18.40 8.57 -22.96
N VAL A 361 -18.31 8.54 -24.29
CA VAL A 361 -17.24 7.86 -25.03
C VAL A 361 -16.54 8.83 -25.94
N ARG A 362 -15.22 8.93 -25.77
CA ARG A 362 -14.33 9.63 -26.69
C ARG A 362 -13.41 8.60 -27.33
N LEU A 363 -13.46 8.55 -28.65
CA LEU A 363 -12.58 7.73 -29.48
C LEU A 363 -11.74 8.64 -30.37
N GLU A 364 -10.47 8.32 -30.54
CA GLU A 364 -9.55 9.02 -31.45
C GLU A 364 -8.52 8.02 -31.98
N GLY A 365 -8.01 8.25 -33.19
CA GLY A 365 -6.95 7.45 -33.81
C GLY A 365 -7.48 6.37 -34.76
N THR A 366 -6.85 5.19 -34.78
CA THR A 366 -7.10 4.12 -35.78
C THR A 366 -8.55 3.64 -35.75
N ASN A 367 -9.24 3.67 -36.89
CA ASN A 367 -10.62 3.23 -37.11
C ASN A 367 -11.66 4.02 -36.26
N VAL A 368 -11.40 5.30 -35.96
CA VAL A 368 -12.31 6.14 -35.16
C VAL A 368 -13.70 6.29 -35.81
N GLU A 369 -13.76 6.46 -37.15
CA GLU A 369 -15.04 6.59 -37.86
C GLU A 369 -15.90 5.33 -37.73
N ASP A 370 -15.31 4.15 -37.89
CA ASP A 370 -16.03 2.89 -37.72
C ASP A 370 -16.44 2.66 -36.26
N GLY A 371 -15.58 3.01 -35.29
CA GLY A 371 -15.89 2.98 -33.85
C GLY A 371 -17.10 3.85 -33.51
N ASN A 372 -17.12 5.10 -34.00
CA ASN A 372 -18.26 6.01 -33.77
C ASN A 372 -19.55 5.48 -34.41
N LYS A 373 -19.51 4.95 -35.64
CA LYS A 373 -20.68 4.32 -36.26
C LYS A 373 -21.23 3.15 -35.46
N ILE A 374 -20.35 2.30 -34.89
CA ILE A 374 -20.76 1.19 -34.02
C ILE A 374 -21.50 1.69 -32.78
N ILE A 375 -20.98 2.73 -32.13
CA ILE A 375 -21.61 3.37 -30.97
C ILE A 375 -22.99 3.94 -31.35
N GLU A 376 -23.07 4.74 -32.43
CA GLU A 376 -24.31 5.38 -32.89
C GLU A 376 -25.40 4.34 -33.28
N GLN A 377 -25.01 3.28 -33.98
CA GLN A 377 -25.91 2.23 -34.42
C GLN A 377 -26.33 1.25 -33.31
N SER A 378 -25.68 1.32 -32.15
CA SER A 378 -25.95 0.41 -31.02
C SER A 378 -27.33 0.55 -30.41
N GLY A 379 -28.00 1.70 -30.61
CA GLY A 379 -29.26 2.05 -29.96
C GLY A 379 -29.14 2.33 -28.46
N LEU A 380 -27.92 2.41 -27.92
CA LEU A 380 -27.66 2.72 -26.54
C LEU A 380 -27.59 4.24 -26.29
N ASN A 381 -27.96 4.68 -25.12
CA ASN A 381 -27.84 6.08 -24.71
C ASN A 381 -26.38 6.40 -24.35
N VAL A 382 -25.52 6.49 -25.38
CA VAL A 382 -24.11 6.83 -25.25
C VAL A 382 -23.88 8.22 -25.84
N ILE A 383 -23.18 9.05 -25.09
CA ILE A 383 -22.83 10.40 -25.48
C ILE A 383 -21.43 10.38 -26.08
N THR A 384 -21.27 10.74 -27.33
CA THR A 384 -19.94 10.88 -27.97
C THR A 384 -19.33 12.25 -27.69
N ALA A 385 -18.01 12.30 -27.66
CA ALA A 385 -17.25 13.52 -27.40
C ALA A 385 -16.12 13.72 -28.43
N ASP A 386 -15.88 14.98 -28.79
CA ASP A 386 -14.93 15.36 -29.83
C ASP A 386 -13.48 15.41 -29.33
N ASN A 387 -13.31 15.77 -28.06
CA ASN A 387 -11.98 15.89 -27.43
C ASN A 387 -12.08 15.60 -25.92
N LEU A 388 -10.93 15.52 -25.26
CA LEU A 388 -10.85 15.14 -23.84
C LEU A 388 -11.60 16.12 -22.90
N ASN A 389 -11.47 17.44 -23.16
CA ASN A 389 -12.17 18.44 -22.34
C ASN A 389 -13.69 18.38 -22.55
N ASP A 390 -14.14 18.20 -23.79
CA ASP A 390 -15.56 18.03 -24.14
C ASP A 390 -16.12 16.76 -23.45
N ALA A 391 -15.35 15.67 -23.46
CA ALA A 391 -15.74 14.44 -22.80
C ALA A 391 -15.93 14.61 -21.28
N ALA A 392 -14.98 15.28 -20.61
CA ALA A 392 -15.07 15.55 -19.18
C ALA A 392 -16.20 16.51 -18.86
N ALA A 393 -16.38 17.58 -19.63
CA ALA A 393 -17.50 18.54 -19.45
C ALA A 393 -18.86 17.84 -19.60
N LYS A 394 -19.02 16.97 -20.62
CA LYS A 394 -20.26 16.23 -20.88
C LYS A 394 -20.58 15.26 -19.72
N ILE A 395 -19.60 14.46 -19.25
CA ILE A 395 -19.90 13.51 -18.17
C ILE A 395 -20.19 14.23 -16.85
N VAL A 396 -19.45 15.30 -16.53
CA VAL A 396 -19.71 16.10 -15.32
C VAL A 396 -21.10 16.74 -15.35
N ALA A 397 -21.56 17.22 -16.52
CA ALA A 397 -22.89 17.78 -16.68
C ALA A 397 -24.01 16.74 -16.50
N GLN A 398 -23.77 15.45 -16.77
CA GLN A 398 -24.76 14.38 -16.62
C GLN A 398 -24.95 13.90 -15.18
N ILE A 399 -24.01 14.17 -14.29
CA ILE A 399 -24.06 13.70 -12.90
C ILE A 399 -24.41 14.80 -11.88
N LYS A 400 -24.41 16.07 -12.32
CA LYS A 400 -24.90 17.22 -11.56
C LYS A 400 -26.42 17.33 -11.67
#